data_8a40a69525be84fd52934c099ecfb2d6
#
_entry.id   8a40a69525be84fd52934c099ecfb2d6
#
_cell.length_a   1.000
_cell.length_b   1.000
_cell.length_c   1.000
_cell.angle_alpha   90.00
_cell.angle_beta   90.00
_cell.angle_gamma   90.00
#
_symmetry.space_group_name_H-M   'P 1'
#
loop_
_entity.id
_entity.type
_entity.pdbx_description
1 polymer ?
#
loop_
_entity_poly.entity_id
_entity_poly.type
_entity_poly.pdbx_seq_one_letter_code
_entity_poly.pdbx_strand_id
1 'polypeptide(L)'
;INNLRKAAEGYTLLEGNSQQRYFSELNENDLNVKAGLTYRLADNQEEISNIRIGYNGRFVNDDFEATEYNMTVAHSSVFRLEDFSLDSYYNQENLKNGWFEIQRNVDKYTVKKDIHSAYVEAVYQFDAAWILNLGVKYDRVDICVDYDVNKGGEKGSGKIGKNYFLPSLNLKYNLT
;
A
#
# COMPACT_ATOMS: atom_id res chain seq x y z
N ILE A 1 -30.71 6.67 -4.23
CA ILE A 1 -32.14 6.87 -4.59
C ILE A 1 -32.53 6.01 -5.83
N ASN A 2 -31.54 5.49 -6.60
CA ASN A 2 -31.84 4.72 -7.83
C ASN A 2 -32.49 3.34 -7.57
N ASN A 3 -32.64 2.93 -6.34
CA ASN A 3 -33.18 1.61 -5.97
C ASN A 3 -34.62 1.64 -5.50
N LEU A 4 -35.28 2.81 -5.64
CA LEU A 4 -36.67 3.01 -5.26
C LEU A 4 -37.56 3.04 -6.50
N ARG A 5 -38.66 2.29 -6.46
CA ARG A 5 -39.71 2.31 -7.46
C ARG A 5 -40.99 2.91 -6.86
N LYS A 6 -41.63 3.80 -7.57
CA LYS A 6 -42.92 4.36 -7.15
C LYS A 6 -44.01 3.28 -7.24
N ALA A 7 -44.70 3.02 -6.15
CA ALA A 7 -45.89 2.19 -6.04
C ALA A 7 -47.11 3.08 -5.86
N ALA A 8 -48.32 2.51 -5.97
CA ALA A 8 -49.58 3.26 -5.88
C ALA A 8 -49.76 4.03 -4.57
N GLU A 9 -49.24 3.48 -3.45
CA GLU A 9 -49.38 4.02 -2.09
C GLU A 9 -48.07 4.49 -1.47
N GLY A 10 -46.95 4.56 -2.23
CA GLY A 10 -45.65 4.94 -1.71
C GLY A 10 -44.50 4.56 -2.63
N TYR A 11 -43.40 4.09 -2.02
CA TYR A 11 -42.18 3.61 -2.69
C TYR A 11 -41.88 2.19 -2.25
N THR A 12 -41.21 1.46 -3.11
CA THR A 12 -40.75 0.11 -2.80
C THR A 12 -39.27 -0.06 -3.20
N LEU A 13 -38.53 -0.84 -2.45
CA LEU A 13 -37.23 -1.33 -2.88
C LEU A 13 -37.44 -2.38 -3.98
N LEU A 14 -36.62 -2.32 -5.02
CA LEU A 14 -36.71 -3.31 -6.10
C LEU A 14 -36.03 -4.61 -5.63
N GLU A 15 -36.72 -5.74 -5.84
CA GLU A 15 -36.14 -7.06 -5.64
C GLU A 15 -34.89 -7.25 -6.52
N GLY A 16 -33.89 -7.96 -5.97
CA GLY A 16 -32.62 -8.16 -6.66
C GLY A 16 -31.65 -6.97 -6.63
N ASN A 17 -32.08 -5.78 -6.16
CA ASN A 17 -31.17 -4.68 -5.94
C ASN A 17 -30.24 -4.96 -4.75
N SER A 18 -28.96 -4.65 -4.93
CA SER A 18 -27.96 -4.79 -3.90
C SER A 18 -27.44 -3.44 -3.42
N GLN A 19 -27.21 -3.36 -2.12
CA GLN A 19 -26.46 -2.29 -1.45
C GLN A 19 -25.10 -2.86 -1.05
N GLN A 20 -24.05 -2.11 -1.30
CA GLN A 20 -22.69 -2.53 -0.94
C GLN A 20 -22.15 -1.68 0.19
N ARG A 21 -21.52 -2.33 1.17
CA ARG A 21 -20.69 -1.68 2.18
C ARG A 21 -19.31 -2.31 2.14
N TYR A 22 -18.30 -1.46 2.05
CA TYR A 22 -16.91 -1.85 1.96
C TYR A 22 -16.13 -1.30 3.16
N PHE A 23 -15.37 -2.18 3.78
CA PHE A 23 -14.47 -1.85 4.88
C PHE A 23 -13.09 -2.38 4.52
N SER A 24 -12.07 -1.60 4.78
CA SER A 24 -10.69 -2.04 4.57
C SER A 24 -9.79 -1.60 5.72
N GLU A 25 -8.83 -2.44 6.04
CA GLU A 25 -7.80 -2.20 7.03
C GLU A 25 -6.44 -2.53 6.42
N LEU A 26 -5.48 -1.66 6.64
CA LEU A 26 -4.08 -1.85 6.25
C LEU A 26 -3.21 -1.70 7.49
N ASN A 27 -2.46 -2.74 7.81
CA ASN A 27 -1.43 -2.72 8.83
C ASN A 27 -0.06 -2.79 8.17
N GLU A 28 0.74 -1.74 8.32
CA GLU A 28 2.10 -1.66 7.78
C GLU A 28 3.12 -1.67 8.91
N ASN A 29 4.12 -2.55 8.79
CA ASN A 29 5.32 -2.55 9.62
C ASN A 29 6.52 -2.28 8.73
N ASP A 30 7.23 -1.18 8.98
CA ASP A 30 8.41 -0.75 8.22
C ASP A 30 9.61 -0.60 9.15
N LEU A 31 10.61 -1.48 9.00
CA LEU A 31 11.87 -1.43 9.72
C LEU A 31 12.98 -0.96 8.78
N ASN A 32 13.62 0.15 9.14
CA ASN A 32 14.79 0.68 8.46
C ASN A 32 16.02 0.54 9.31
N VAL A 33 17.07 -0.11 8.78
CA VAL A 33 18.38 -0.29 9.42
C VAL A 33 19.43 0.38 8.54
N LYS A 34 20.22 1.28 9.14
CA LYS A 34 21.32 1.97 8.44
C LYS A 34 22.62 1.83 9.23
N ALA A 35 23.69 1.52 8.52
CA ALA A 35 25.03 1.52 9.06
C ALA A 35 25.99 2.11 8.03
N GLY A 36 26.97 2.88 8.47
CA GLY A 36 27.93 3.47 7.57
C GLY A 36 29.21 3.88 8.30
N LEU A 37 30.29 3.89 7.54
CA LEU A 37 31.59 4.33 7.97
C LEU A 37 32.10 5.38 7.00
N THR A 38 32.73 6.43 7.54
CA THR A 38 33.41 7.47 6.75
C THR A 38 34.88 7.50 7.16
N TYR A 39 35.74 7.30 6.18
CA TYR A 39 37.17 7.46 6.33
C TYR A 39 37.62 8.77 5.68
N ARG A 40 38.22 9.66 6.45
CA ARG A 40 38.78 10.91 5.94
C ARG A 40 40.17 10.66 5.37
N LEU A 41 40.41 11.16 4.14
CA LEU A 41 41.66 11.00 3.41
C LEU A 41 42.69 12.10 3.75
N ALA A 42 42.19 13.24 4.26
CA ALA A 42 43.03 14.41 4.58
C ALA A 42 42.93 14.74 6.06
N ASP A 43 44.05 15.11 6.62
CA ASP A 43 44.19 15.48 8.04
C ASP A 43 43.83 16.96 8.30
N ASN A 44 43.63 17.74 7.23
CA ASN A 44 43.35 19.18 7.31
C ASN A 44 41.83 19.41 7.37
N GLN A 45 41.39 20.32 8.25
CA GLN A 45 39.97 20.68 8.39
C GLN A 45 39.37 21.33 7.14
N GLU A 46 40.21 21.83 6.21
CA GLU A 46 39.81 22.50 4.98
C GLU A 46 39.52 21.54 3.82
N GLU A 47 40.02 20.29 3.89
CA GLU A 47 39.82 19.32 2.82
C GLU A 47 38.68 18.35 3.15
N ILE A 48 37.75 18.19 2.20
CA ILE A 48 36.59 17.33 2.34
C ILE A 48 36.78 15.91 1.76
N SER A 49 38.03 15.56 1.39
CA SER A 49 38.31 14.26 0.77
C SER A 49 38.02 13.10 1.73
N ASN A 50 37.13 12.23 1.35
CA ASN A 50 36.71 11.08 2.17
C ASN A 50 36.18 9.93 1.32
N ILE A 51 36.20 8.73 1.94
CA ILE A 51 35.55 7.54 1.42
C ILE A 51 34.45 7.15 2.41
N ARG A 52 33.24 6.89 1.89
CA ARG A 52 32.09 6.41 2.65
C ARG A 52 31.69 5.04 2.15
N ILE A 53 31.46 4.13 3.08
CA ILE A 53 30.85 2.84 2.80
C ILE A 53 29.63 2.71 3.69
N GLY A 54 28.57 2.09 3.18
CA GLY A 54 27.42 1.92 4.02
C GLY A 54 26.47 0.86 3.50
N TYR A 55 25.59 0.51 4.41
CA TYR A 55 24.50 -0.42 4.20
C TYR A 55 23.19 0.23 4.65
N ASN A 56 22.11 -0.04 3.89
CA ASN A 56 20.77 0.34 4.25
C ASN A 56 19.84 -0.86 3.96
N GLY A 57 19.21 -1.39 5.01
CA GLY A 57 18.19 -2.42 4.92
C GLY A 57 16.82 -1.82 5.19
N ARG A 58 15.82 -2.12 4.35
CA ARG A 58 14.42 -1.79 4.59
C ARG A 58 13.57 -3.04 4.48
N PHE A 59 12.83 -3.34 5.55
CA PHE A 59 12.00 -4.52 5.69
C PHE A 59 10.57 -4.06 5.93
N VAL A 60 9.69 -4.32 4.97
CA VAL A 60 8.28 -3.92 5.03
C VAL A 60 7.41 -5.16 5.04
N ASN A 61 6.44 -5.18 5.94
CA ASN A 61 5.40 -6.18 5.97
C ASN A 61 4.05 -5.47 6.04
N ASP A 62 3.26 -5.61 4.97
CA ASP A 62 1.94 -5.02 4.82
C ASP A 62 0.90 -6.13 4.85
N ASP A 63 -0.05 -6.03 5.78
CA ASP A 63 -1.22 -6.90 5.85
C ASP A 63 -2.46 -6.05 5.54
N PHE A 64 -3.15 -6.41 4.46
CA PHE A 64 -4.37 -5.77 4.02
C PHE A 64 -5.52 -6.74 4.06
N GLU A 65 -6.63 -6.33 4.68
CA GLU A 65 -7.89 -7.03 4.64
C GLU A 65 -8.99 -6.08 4.18
N ALA A 66 -9.78 -6.53 3.21
CA ALA A 66 -10.97 -5.84 2.76
C ALA A 66 -12.19 -6.75 2.92
N THR A 67 -13.24 -6.22 3.51
CA THR A 67 -14.52 -6.90 3.66
C THR A 67 -15.61 -6.13 2.91
N GLU A 68 -16.24 -6.80 1.97
CA GLU A 68 -17.39 -6.32 1.22
C GLU A 68 -18.64 -7.04 1.69
N TYR A 69 -19.66 -6.28 2.09
CA TYR A 69 -20.98 -6.78 2.40
C TYR A 69 -21.93 -6.38 1.28
N ASN A 70 -22.51 -7.36 0.61
CA ASN A 70 -23.57 -7.17 -0.38
C ASN A 70 -24.89 -7.53 0.27
N MET A 71 -25.79 -6.56 0.40
CA MET A 71 -27.13 -6.74 0.92
C MET A 71 -28.10 -6.70 -0.27
N THR A 72 -28.67 -7.86 -0.60
CA THR A 72 -29.59 -8.00 -1.74
C THR A 72 -31.03 -8.10 -1.24
N VAL A 73 -31.90 -7.27 -1.79
CA VAL A 73 -33.34 -7.27 -1.47
C VAL A 73 -34.00 -8.52 -2.04
N ALA A 74 -34.54 -9.39 -1.18
CA ALA A 74 -35.28 -10.59 -1.56
C ALA A 74 -36.78 -10.35 -1.64
N HIS A 75 -37.33 -9.48 -0.75
CA HIS A 75 -38.74 -9.10 -0.75
C HIS A 75 -38.89 -7.58 -0.73
N SER A 76 -39.68 -7.06 -1.64
CA SER A 76 -40.03 -5.66 -1.64
C SER A 76 -41.19 -5.38 -0.70
N SER A 77 -41.13 -4.25 0.01
CA SER A 77 -42.19 -3.73 0.84
C SER A 77 -42.53 -2.29 0.42
N VAL A 78 -43.80 -1.93 0.48
CA VAL A 78 -44.25 -0.55 0.21
C VAL A 78 -44.08 0.27 1.50
N PHE A 79 -43.44 1.42 1.40
CA PHE A 79 -43.25 2.36 2.52
C PHE A 79 -43.50 3.81 2.06
N ARG A 80 -43.79 4.69 3.00
CA ARG A 80 -43.84 6.11 2.76
C ARG A 80 -42.46 6.73 2.88
N LEU A 81 -42.15 7.69 1.99
CA LEU A 81 -40.83 8.32 1.93
C LEU A 81 -40.46 9.08 3.22
N GLU A 82 -41.52 9.59 3.90
CA GLU A 82 -41.39 10.34 5.16
C GLU A 82 -40.88 9.48 6.32
N ASP A 83 -41.21 8.18 6.28
CA ASP A 83 -40.85 7.21 7.34
C ASP A 83 -39.69 6.29 6.93
N PHE A 84 -39.17 6.42 5.71
CA PHE A 84 -38.18 5.52 5.18
C PHE A 84 -36.77 5.91 5.56
N SER A 85 -36.10 5.00 6.26
CA SER A 85 -34.65 4.97 6.29
C SER A 85 -34.15 3.61 5.81
N LEU A 86 -32.98 3.57 5.16
CA LEU A 86 -32.35 2.29 4.78
C LEU A 86 -32.11 1.42 6.01
N ASP A 87 -31.76 2.03 7.14
CA ASP A 87 -31.53 1.32 8.39
C ASP A 87 -32.83 0.72 8.96
N SER A 88 -34.01 1.30 8.69
CA SER A 88 -35.28 0.72 9.10
C SER A 88 -35.66 -0.52 8.30
N TYR A 89 -35.16 -0.67 7.07
CA TYR A 89 -35.36 -1.86 6.24
C TYR A 89 -34.27 -2.91 6.53
N TYR A 90 -33.00 -2.53 6.58
CA TYR A 90 -31.87 -3.42 6.82
C TYR A 90 -31.63 -3.63 8.32
N ASN A 91 -32.61 -4.23 8.99
CA ASN A 91 -32.55 -4.54 10.41
C ASN A 91 -32.46 -6.07 10.64
N GLN A 92 -32.21 -6.47 11.87
CA GLN A 92 -31.99 -7.86 12.22
C GLN A 92 -33.26 -8.73 12.11
N GLU A 93 -34.44 -8.13 12.29
CA GLU A 93 -35.72 -8.81 12.15
C GLU A 93 -36.02 -9.13 10.69
N ASN A 94 -35.85 -8.17 9.79
CA ASN A 94 -36.04 -8.36 8.36
C ASN A 94 -35.02 -9.33 7.76
N LEU A 95 -33.79 -9.35 8.28
CA LEU A 95 -32.79 -10.35 7.90
C LEU A 95 -33.23 -11.77 8.29
N LYS A 96 -33.73 -11.97 9.52
CA LYS A 96 -34.25 -13.27 9.97
C LYS A 96 -35.46 -13.73 9.19
N ASN A 97 -36.29 -12.78 8.75
CA ASN A 97 -37.49 -13.03 7.95
C ASN A 97 -37.18 -13.23 6.46
N GLY A 98 -35.91 -13.14 6.04
CA GLY A 98 -35.50 -13.34 4.66
C GLY A 98 -35.90 -12.21 3.71
N TRP A 99 -36.14 -10.98 4.20
CA TRP A 99 -36.48 -9.84 3.36
C TRP A 99 -35.29 -9.36 2.55
N PHE A 100 -34.06 -9.60 3.04
CA PHE A 100 -32.83 -9.37 2.33
C PHE A 100 -31.79 -10.42 2.74
N GLU A 101 -30.79 -10.59 1.87
CA GLU A 101 -29.67 -11.48 2.09
C GLU A 101 -28.39 -10.67 2.24
N ILE A 102 -27.48 -11.13 3.08
CA ILE A 102 -26.15 -10.56 3.23
C ILE A 102 -25.13 -11.57 2.74
N GLN A 103 -24.39 -11.21 1.70
CA GLN A 103 -23.21 -11.91 1.25
C GLN A 103 -21.97 -11.16 1.74
N ARG A 104 -21.07 -11.86 2.41
CA ARG A 104 -19.78 -11.32 2.87
C ARG A 104 -18.67 -11.89 2.01
N ASN A 105 -17.88 -10.99 1.40
CA ASN A 105 -16.66 -11.33 0.70
C ASN A 105 -15.47 -10.71 1.46
N VAL A 106 -14.38 -11.46 1.59
CA VAL A 106 -13.16 -11.00 2.28
C VAL A 106 -11.98 -11.21 1.35
N ASP A 107 -11.28 -10.15 1.04
CA ASP A 107 -10.05 -10.18 0.27
C ASP A 107 -8.87 -9.86 1.19
N LYS A 108 -7.80 -10.65 1.10
CA LYS A 108 -6.60 -10.49 1.92
C LYS A 108 -5.37 -10.47 1.05
N TYR A 109 -4.45 -9.57 1.40
CA TYR A 109 -3.13 -9.49 0.79
C TYR A 109 -2.09 -9.31 1.88
N THR A 110 -1.01 -10.08 1.79
CA THR A 110 0.20 -9.85 2.58
C THR A 110 1.35 -9.55 1.62
N VAL A 111 2.01 -8.42 1.81
CA VAL A 111 3.17 -8.03 1.01
C VAL A 111 4.39 -7.95 1.91
N LYS A 112 5.42 -8.71 1.56
CA LYS A 112 6.75 -8.62 2.18
C LYS A 112 7.71 -8.04 1.19
N LYS A 113 8.43 -6.99 1.60
CA LYS A 113 9.42 -6.31 0.78
C LYS A 113 10.71 -6.16 1.55
N ASP A 114 11.74 -6.83 1.08
CA ASP A 114 13.09 -6.76 1.62
C ASP A 114 13.98 -6.02 0.62
N ILE A 115 14.56 -4.91 1.05
CA ILE A 115 15.49 -4.12 0.26
C ILE A 115 16.81 -4.06 0.98
N HIS A 116 17.86 -4.55 0.34
CA HIS A 116 19.23 -4.50 0.81
C HIS A 116 20.02 -3.58 -0.12
N SER A 117 20.59 -2.54 0.43
CA SER A 117 21.41 -1.58 -0.29
C SER A 117 22.80 -1.53 0.30
N ALA A 118 23.83 -1.67 -0.50
CA ALA A 118 25.20 -1.41 -0.12
C ALA A 118 25.78 -0.33 -1.05
N TYR A 119 26.58 0.58 -0.52
CA TYR A 119 27.19 1.63 -1.30
C TYR A 119 28.61 1.91 -0.89
N VAL A 120 29.39 2.38 -1.85
CA VAL A 120 30.67 3.04 -1.65
C VAL A 120 30.66 4.36 -2.42
N GLU A 121 31.13 5.41 -1.77
CA GLU A 121 31.23 6.77 -2.31
C GLU A 121 32.61 7.32 -1.95
N ALA A 122 33.26 7.96 -2.90
CA ALA A 122 34.50 8.68 -2.70
C ALA A 122 34.29 10.15 -3.11
N VAL A 123 34.58 11.04 -2.19
CA VAL A 123 34.67 12.48 -2.43
C VAL A 123 36.14 12.86 -2.42
N TYR A 124 36.59 13.48 -3.49
CA TYR A 124 37.96 13.94 -3.62
C TYR A 124 38.01 15.40 -4.02
N GLN A 125 38.67 16.18 -3.23
CA GLN A 125 38.94 17.60 -3.49
C GLN A 125 40.35 17.74 -4.05
N PHE A 126 40.44 18.15 -5.32
CA PHE A 126 41.76 18.37 -6.00
C PHE A 126 42.42 19.66 -5.52
N ASP A 127 41.62 20.72 -5.39
CA ASP A 127 41.99 22.04 -4.95
C ASP A 127 40.79 22.81 -4.39
N ALA A 128 40.92 24.09 -4.11
CA ALA A 128 39.80 24.91 -3.62
C ALA A 128 38.62 25.02 -4.61
N ALA A 129 38.87 24.83 -5.90
CA ALA A 129 37.87 24.99 -6.96
C ALA A 129 37.17 23.68 -7.33
N TRP A 130 37.88 22.55 -7.37
CA TRP A 130 37.37 21.29 -7.94
C TRP A 130 37.10 20.21 -6.92
N ILE A 131 35.90 19.65 -6.92
CA ILE A 131 35.50 18.55 -6.10
C ILE A 131 34.87 17.48 -6.99
N LEU A 132 35.38 16.25 -6.91
CA LEU A 132 34.86 15.07 -7.57
C LEU A 132 34.16 14.17 -6.56
N ASN A 133 32.94 13.74 -6.89
CA ASN A 133 32.22 12.71 -6.13
C ASN A 133 31.94 11.54 -7.08
N LEU A 134 32.41 10.37 -6.69
CA LEU A 134 32.22 9.09 -7.38
C LEU A 134 31.52 8.13 -6.43
N GLY A 135 30.53 7.42 -6.93
CA GLY A 135 29.86 6.43 -6.11
C GLY A 135 29.30 5.26 -6.91
N VAL A 136 29.11 4.17 -6.23
CA VAL A 136 28.31 3.05 -6.72
C VAL A 136 27.46 2.53 -5.59
N LYS A 137 26.19 2.26 -5.93
CA LYS A 137 25.22 1.65 -5.03
C LYS A 137 24.74 0.36 -5.66
N TYR A 138 24.65 -0.69 -4.87
CA TYR A 138 24.04 -1.94 -5.23
C TYR A 138 22.75 -2.12 -4.42
N ASP A 139 21.63 -2.33 -5.09
CA ASP A 139 20.35 -2.62 -4.45
C ASP A 139 19.87 -4.01 -4.85
N ARG A 140 19.51 -4.81 -3.85
CA ARG A 140 18.74 -6.04 -4.01
C ARG A 140 17.35 -5.83 -3.46
N VAL A 141 16.34 -6.08 -4.28
CA VAL A 141 14.92 -5.93 -3.93
C VAL A 141 14.25 -7.29 -4.09
N ASP A 142 13.73 -7.83 -3.00
CA ASP A 142 12.90 -9.03 -3.01
C ASP A 142 11.49 -8.63 -2.53
N ILE A 143 10.46 -8.94 -3.34
CA ILE A 143 9.05 -8.67 -3.02
C ILE A 143 8.30 -9.98 -3.12
N CYS A 144 7.59 -10.35 -2.05
CA CYS A 144 6.66 -11.47 -2.02
C CYS A 144 5.26 -10.94 -1.77
N VAL A 145 4.29 -11.43 -2.51
CA VAL A 145 2.87 -11.09 -2.35
C VAL A 145 2.12 -12.40 -2.22
N ASP A 146 1.41 -12.57 -1.12
CA ASP A 146 0.44 -13.64 -0.93
C ASP A 146 -0.96 -13.04 -0.95
N TYR A 147 -1.89 -13.66 -1.68
CA TYR A 147 -3.25 -13.16 -1.80
C TYR A 147 -4.28 -14.27 -1.66
N ASP A 148 -5.42 -13.90 -1.07
CA ASP A 148 -6.61 -14.73 -0.92
C ASP A 148 -7.82 -13.86 -1.26
N VAL A 149 -8.32 -14.02 -2.50
CA VAL A 149 -9.43 -13.23 -3.04
C VAL A 149 -10.68 -14.08 -3.08
N ASN A 150 -11.66 -13.72 -2.26
CA ASN A 150 -12.89 -14.51 -2.12
C ASN A 150 -13.80 -14.39 -3.35
N LYS A 151 -13.79 -13.24 -4.02
CA LYS A 151 -14.55 -12.99 -5.25
C LYS A 151 -13.85 -13.64 -6.45
N GLY A 152 -14.02 -14.94 -6.59
CA GLY A 152 -13.37 -15.77 -7.60
C GLY A 152 -12.67 -16.99 -7.02
N GLY A 153 -12.48 -17.05 -5.69
CA GLY A 153 -11.86 -18.18 -4.99
C GLY A 153 -10.39 -18.36 -5.30
N GLU A 154 -9.69 -17.29 -5.71
CA GLU A 154 -8.29 -17.35 -6.11
C GLU A 154 -7.38 -17.09 -4.92
N LYS A 155 -6.52 -18.08 -4.66
CA LYS A 155 -5.38 -17.97 -3.75
C LYS A 155 -4.11 -18.14 -4.53
N GLY A 156 -3.12 -17.32 -4.22
CA GLY A 156 -1.84 -17.44 -4.89
C GLY A 156 -0.75 -16.65 -4.22
N SER A 157 0.46 -16.82 -4.76
CA SER A 157 1.61 -16.06 -4.35
C SER A 157 2.41 -15.61 -5.57
N GLY A 158 3.00 -14.43 -5.48
CA GLY A 158 3.92 -13.89 -6.47
C GLY A 158 5.23 -13.49 -5.82
N LYS A 159 6.34 -13.69 -6.53
CA LYS A 159 7.65 -13.26 -6.07
C LYS A 159 8.39 -12.52 -7.17
N ILE A 160 8.98 -11.37 -6.80
CA ILE A 160 9.83 -10.58 -7.67
C ILE A 160 11.15 -10.36 -6.93
N GLY A 161 12.26 -10.75 -7.58
CA GLY A 161 13.62 -10.47 -7.11
C GLY A 161 14.38 -9.71 -8.19
N LYS A 162 14.98 -8.57 -7.85
CA LYS A 162 15.77 -7.76 -8.78
C LYS A 162 17.01 -7.18 -8.11
N ASN A 163 18.05 -7.04 -8.91
CA ASN A 163 19.31 -6.41 -8.52
C ASN A 163 19.54 -5.17 -9.39
N TYR A 164 20.04 -4.12 -8.77
CA TYR A 164 20.34 -2.86 -9.45
C TYR A 164 21.75 -2.41 -9.12
N PHE A 165 22.48 -1.98 -10.15
CA PHE A 165 23.75 -1.28 -10.03
C PHE A 165 23.54 0.17 -10.41
N LEU A 166 23.84 1.09 -9.51
CA LEU A 166 23.57 2.52 -9.64
C LEU A 166 24.89 3.30 -9.50
N PRO A 167 25.64 3.49 -10.59
CA PRO A 167 26.82 4.36 -10.55
C PRO A 167 26.40 5.82 -10.47
N SER A 168 27.21 6.65 -9.80
CA SER A 168 27.04 8.09 -9.70
C SER A 168 28.36 8.81 -9.92
N LEU A 169 28.31 9.91 -10.65
CA LEU A 169 29.41 10.82 -10.90
C LEU A 169 28.91 12.25 -10.73
N ASN A 170 29.58 13.03 -9.90
CA ASN A 170 29.32 14.46 -9.76
C ASN A 170 30.64 15.22 -9.73
N LEU A 171 30.77 16.25 -10.55
CA LEU A 171 31.90 17.15 -10.59
C LEU A 171 31.43 18.56 -10.24
N LYS A 172 31.97 19.15 -9.18
CA LYS A 172 31.63 20.49 -8.72
C LYS A 172 32.81 21.40 -8.95
N TYR A 173 32.54 22.56 -9.51
CA TYR A 173 33.49 23.68 -9.65
C TYR A 173 32.96 24.89 -8.86
N ASN A 174 33.78 25.37 -7.93
CA ASN A 174 33.48 26.58 -7.15
C ASN A 174 34.13 27.77 -7.88
N LEU A 175 33.28 28.70 -8.37
CA LEU A 175 33.73 29.99 -8.89
C LEU A 175 34.19 30.87 -7.71
N THR A 176 35.44 31.29 -7.71
CA THR A 176 36.02 32.24 -6.73
C THR A 176 35.80 33.66 -7.20
#